data_d3041ad4a2f39d7609ab280c3d35627d
#
_entry.id   d3041ad4a2f39d7609ab280c3d35627d
#
_cell.length_a   1.000
_cell.length_b   1.000
_cell.length_c   1.000
_cell.angle_alpha   90.00
_cell.angle_beta   90.00
_cell.angle_gamma   90.00
#
_symmetry.space_group_name_H-M   'P 1'
#
loop_
_entity.id
_entity.type
_entity.pdbx_description
1 polymer ?
#
loop_
_entity_poly.entity_id
_entity_poly.type
_entity_poly.pdbx_seq_one_letter_code
_entity_poly.pdbx_strand_id
1 'polypeptide(L)'
;METIVRIADVGLWVVLAVLVVYTVRHYFFTLNRLFGRHRQPFIDVVEANWPSLVVFVPAHNEARVIRDSLDALLTCDYPADRLVIVPIDDRSQDETREILREYAALYPDRIRPHLRDGGIPGKAAALAEAMADHEEEVFLVFDADYI
;
A
#
# COMPACT_ATOMS: atom_id res chain seq x y z
N MET A 1 7.54 -30.28 46.42
CA MET A 1 7.88 -30.93 45.15
C MET A 1 6.64 -31.19 44.28
N GLU A 2 5.57 -31.76 44.86
CA GLU A 2 4.31 -32.04 44.12
C GLU A 2 3.63 -30.80 43.48
N THR A 3 3.66 -29.65 44.17
CA THR A 3 3.03 -28.40 43.66
C THR A 3 3.73 -27.92 42.41
N ILE A 4 5.08 -28.01 42.36
CA ILE A 4 5.88 -27.59 41.18
C ILE A 4 5.58 -28.48 39.99
N VAL A 5 5.45 -29.80 40.22
CA VAL A 5 5.11 -30.79 39.19
C VAL A 5 3.73 -30.51 38.62
N ARG A 6 2.73 -30.25 39.45
CA ARG A 6 1.37 -29.90 39.00
C ARG A 6 1.32 -28.61 38.17
N ILE A 7 2.08 -27.58 38.57
CA ILE A 7 2.18 -26.34 37.78
C ILE A 7 2.82 -26.60 36.42
N ALA A 8 3.87 -27.43 36.40
CA ALA A 8 4.52 -27.79 35.13
C ALA A 8 3.58 -28.62 34.22
N ASP A 9 2.81 -29.53 34.78
CA ASP A 9 1.82 -30.35 34.03
C ASP A 9 0.72 -29.46 33.44
N VAL A 10 0.16 -28.52 34.23
CA VAL A 10 -0.86 -27.58 33.75
C VAL A 10 -0.27 -26.68 32.63
N GLY A 11 0.95 -26.19 32.82
CA GLY A 11 1.66 -25.41 31.81
C GLY A 11 1.84 -26.20 30.50
N LEU A 12 2.24 -27.47 30.60
CA LEU A 12 2.38 -28.33 29.42
C LEU A 12 1.05 -28.52 28.67
N TRP A 13 -0.03 -28.79 29.39
CA TRP A 13 -1.34 -28.95 28.77
C TRP A 13 -1.85 -27.67 28.09
N VAL A 14 -1.59 -26.52 28.67
CA VAL A 14 -1.92 -25.21 28.04
C VAL A 14 -1.13 -25.02 26.73
N VAL A 15 0.17 -25.29 26.76
CA VAL A 15 1.01 -25.19 25.55
C VAL A 15 0.54 -26.17 24.48
N LEU A 16 0.25 -27.41 24.83
CA LEU A 16 -0.28 -28.40 23.90
C LEU A 16 -1.62 -27.95 23.29
N ALA A 17 -2.54 -27.43 24.09
CA ALA A 17 -3.82 -26.90 23.60
C ALA A 17 -3.63 -25.78 22.60
N VAL A 18 -2.75 -24.81 22.90
CA VAL A 18 -2.42 -23.72 21.99
C VAL A 18 -1.83 -24.23 20.68
N LEU A 19 -0.90 -25.18 20.74
CA LEU A 19 -0.29 -25.78 19.55
C LEU A 19 -1.32 -26.53 18.69
N VAL A 20 -2.25 -27.26 19.32
CA VAL A 20 -3.32 -27.96 18.59
C VAL A 20 -4.22 -26.95 17.86
N VAL A 21 -4.69 -25.90 18.56
CA VAL A 21 -5.54 -24.87 17.98
C VAL A 21 -4.81 -24.17 16.81
N TYR A 22 -3.53 -23.82 16.99
CA TYR A 22 -2.72 -23.21 15.93
C TYR A 22 -2.56 -24.14 14.72
N THR A 23 -2.31 -25.41 14.96
CA THR A 23 -2.15 -26.42 13.91
C THR A 23 -3.44 -26.62 13.12
N VAL A 24 -4.57 -26.78 13.81
CA VAL A 24 -5.89 -26.92 13.15
C VAL A 24 -6.20 -25.69 12.29
N ARG A 25 -5.99 -24.49 12.84
CA ARG A 25 -6.14 -23.25 12.09
C ARG A 25 -5.27 -23.23 10.84
N HIS A 26 -4.00 -23.60 10.98
CA HIS A 26 -3.05 -23.60 9.87
C HIS A 26 -3.48 -24.57 8.76
N TYR A 27 -3.86 -25.80 9.13
CA TYR A 27 -4.38 -26.78 8.18
C TYR A 27 -5.65 -26.30 7.50
N PHE A 28 -6.57 -25.66 8.22
CA PHE A 28 -7.80 -25.12 7.65
C PHE A 28 -7.50 -24.08 6.57
N PHE A 29 -6.60 -23.12 6.81
CA PHE A 29 -6.21 -22.14 5.83
C PHE A 29 -5.46 -22.75 4.63
N THR A 30 -4.59 -23.73 4.88
CA THR A 30 -3.86 -24.44 3.82
C THR A 30 -4.82 -25.21 2.92
N LEU A 31 -5.76 -25.94 3.49
CA LEU A 31 -6.77 -26.67 2.72
C LEU A 31 -7.69 -25.72 1.96
N ASN A 32 -8.09 -24.62 2.57
CA ASN A 32 -8.90 -23.61 1.89
C ASN A 32 -8.15 -22.96 0.72
N ARG A 33 -6.83 -22.78 0.82
CA ARG A 33 -6.00 -22.27 -0.27
C ARG A 33 -5.85 -23.30 -1.41
N LEU A 34 -5.72 -24.60 -1.08
CA LEU A 34 -5.50 -25.66 -2.08
C LEU A 34 -6.82 -26.08 -2.77
N PHE A 35 -7.91 -26.14 -2.01
CA PHE A 35 -9.18 -26.69 -2.49
C PHE A 35 -10.32 -25.66 -2.49
N GLY A 36 -10.10 -24.47 -1.87
CA GLY A 36 -11.06 -23.38 -1.89
C GLY A 36 -11.32 -22.92 -3.32
N ARG A 37 -12.57 -22.80 -3.69
CA ARG A 37 -12.95 -22.16 -4.95
C ARG A 37 -12.41 -20.73 -4.91
N HIS A 38 -11.36 -20.46 -5.67
CA HIS A 38 -10.99 -19.10 -6.01
C HIS A 38 -12.14 -18.52 -6.80
N ARG A 39 -13.05 -17.84 -6.12
CA ARG A 39 -13.95 -16.91 -6.77
C ARG A 39 -13.05 -15.76 -7.23
N GLN A 40 -12.53 -15.87 -8.45
CA GLN A 40 -12.19 -14.67 -9.17
C GLN A 40 -13.56 -14.08 -9.55
N PRO A 41 -13.95 -12.95 -9.00
CA PRO A 41 -15.03 -12.22 -9.58
C PRO A 41 -14.49 -11.75 -10.94
N PHE A 42 -14.79 -12.50 -12.01
CA PHE A 42 -14.80 -11.91 -13.34
C PHE A 42 -15.94 -10.88 -13.28
N ILE A 43 -15.58 -9.67 -12.87
CA ILE A 43 -16.41 -8.53 -13.16
C ILE A 43 -16.26 -8.38 -14.65
N ASP A 44 -17.33 -8.69 -15.37
CA ASP A 44 -17.43 -8.39 -16.79
C ASP A 44 -17.46 -6.87 -16.91
N VAL A 45 -16.29 -6.27 -17.18
CA VAL A 45 -16.03 -4.82 -17.14
C VAL A 45 -16.53 -4.14 -18.43
N VAL A 46 -17.49 -4.75 -19.14
CA VAL A 46 -17.99 -4.23 -20.43
C VAL A 46 -18.72 -2.88 -20.26
N GLU A 47 -19.16 -2.53 -19.05
CA GLU A 47 -19.73 -1.21 -18.73
C GLU A 47 -19.24 -0.68 -17.37
N ALA A 48 -17.95 -0.79 -17.08
CA ALA A 48 -17.43 -0.29 -15.84
C ALA A 48 -17.48 1.24 -15.83
N ASN A 49 -18.30 1.79 -14.97
CA ASN A 49 -18.15 3.18 -14.56
C ASN A 49 -16.92 3.27 -13.67
N TRP A 50 -15.77 3.58 -14.28
CA TRP A 50 -14.50 3.73 -13.56
C TRP A 50 -14.61 4.91 -12.59
N PRO A 51 -14.43 4.73 -11.27
CA PRO A 51 -14.42 5.84 -10.33
C PRO A 51 -13.23 6.77 -10.59
N SER A 52 -13.31 8.00 -10.15
CA SER A 52 -12.13 8.85 -10.10
C SER A 52 -11.16 8.35 -9.04
N LEU A 53 -9.90 8.16 -9.40
CA LEU A 53 -8.86 7.57 -8.57
C LEU A 53 -7.68 8.52 -8.43
N VAL A 54 -7.29 8.77 -7.20
CA VAL A 54 -6.01 9.41 -6.89
C VAL A 54 -5.06 8.42 -6.22
N VAL A 55 -3.81 8.39 -6.72
CA VAL A 55 -2.74 7.54 -6.18
C VAL A 55 -1.70 8.43 -5.52
N PHE A 56 -1.59 8.34 -4.20
CA PHE A 56 -0.55 9.03 -3.43
C PHE A 56 0.70 8.16 -3.32
N VAL A 57 1.85 8.72 -3.69
CA VAL A 57 3.16 8.04 -3.64
C VAL A 57 4.09 8.85 -2.73
N PRO A 58 4.07 8.60 -1.40
CA PRO A 58 4.98 9.31 -0.49
C PRO A 58 6.42 8.85 -0.73
N ALA A 59 7.31 9.84 -0.89
CA ALA A 59 8.73 9.65 -1.15
C ALA A 59 9.58 10.55 -0.23
N HIS A 60 10.69 10.01 0.27
CA HIS A 60 11.70 10.75 1.00
C HIS A 60 13.08 10.14 0.74
N ASN A 61 13.89 10.80 -0.09
CA ASN A 61 15.18 10.31 -0.57
C ASN A 61 15.05 8.97 -1.36
N GLU A 62 14.10 8.93 -2.29
CA GLU A 62 13.77 7.74 -3.09
C GLU A 62 14.16 7.90 -4.59
N ALA A 63 15.17 8.73 -4.90
CA ALA A 63 15.60 9.02 -6.26
C ALA A 63 15.93 7.76 -7.10
N ARG A 64 16.28 6.66 -6.43
CA ARG A 64 16.68 5.40 -7.08
C ARG A 64 15.51 4.58 -7.62
N VAL A 65 14.33 4.71 -7.02
CA VAL A 65 13.17 3.85 -7.30
C VAL A 65 11.94 4.62 -7.78
N ILE A 66 11.86 5.92 -7.50
CA ILE A 66 10.66 6.71 -7.77
C ILE A 66 10.30 6.76 -9.27
N ARG A 67 11.30 6.74 -10.17
CA ARG A 67 11.06 6.70 -11.62
C ARG A 67 10.31 5.44 -12.03
N ASP A 68 10.78 4.28 -11.58
CA ASP A 68 10.19 2.99 -11.92
C ASP A 68 8.76 2.89 -11.40
N SER A 69 8.51 3.41 -10.18
CA SER A 69 7.16 3.47 -9.59
C SER A 69 6.21 4.36 -10.38
N LEU A 70 6.66 5.55 -10.81
CA LEU A 70 5.83 6.44 -11.62
C LEU A 70 5.56 5.86 -13.01
N ASP A 71 6.55 5.23 -13.63
CA ASP A 71 6.40 4.58 -14.94
C ASP A 71 5.41 3.41 -14.85
N ALA A 72 5.48 2.59 -13.81
CA ALA A 72 4.53 1.51 -13.57
C ALA A 72 3.09 2.04 -13.43
N LEU A 73 2.89 3.11 -12.65
CA LEU A 73 1.58 3.74 -12.48
C LEU A 73 1.05 4.39 -13.77
N LEU A 74 1.93 4.98 -14.58
CA LEU A 74 1.55 5.58 -15.87
C LEU A 74 1.11 4.53 -16.91
N THR A 75 1.63 3.30 -16.80
CA THR A 75 1.34 2.20 -17.71
C THR A 75 0.21 1.27 -17.22
N CYS A 76 -0.36 1.53 -16.04
CA CYS A 76 -1.46 0.71 -15.52
C CYS A 76 -2.70 0.81 -16.43
N ASP A 77 -3.46 -0.30 -16.50
CA ASP A 77 -4.70 -0.39 -17.28
C ASP A 77 -5.87 0.29 -16.54
N TYR A 78 -5.82 1.63 -16.50
CA TYR A 78 -6.86 2.48 -15.94
C TYR A 78 -7.10 3.70 -16.85
N PRO A 79 -8.36 4.18 -17.02
CA PRO A 79 -8.64 5.34 -17.87
C PRO A 79 -7.81 6.56 -17.44
N ALA A 80 -7.05 7.12 -18.37
CA ALA A 80 -6.10 8.19 -18.08
C ALA A 80 -6.75 9.48 -17.56
N ASP A 81 -8.01 9.74 -17.95
CA ASP A 81 -8.82 10.85 -17.51
C ASP A 81 -9.46 10.65 -16.13
N ARG A 82 -9.31 9.44 -15.55
CA ARG A 82 -9.86 9.05 -14.25
C ARG A 82 -8.79 8.77 -13.21
N LEU A 83 -7.50 8.86 -13.57
CA LEU A 83 -6.37 8.57 -12.70
C LEU A 83 -5.48 9.80 -12.54
N VAL A 84 -5.32 10.26 -11.30
CA VAL A 84 -4.33 11.26 -10.92
C VAL A 84 -3.28 10.61 -10.02
N ILE A 85 -2.00 10.87 -10.31
CA ILE A 85 -0.86 10.41 -9.51
C ILE A 85 -0.31 11.62 -8.75
N VAL A 86 -0.23 11.50 -7.44
CA VAL A 86 0.26 12.54 -6.54
C VAL A 86 1.49 12.05 -5.80
N PRO A 87 2.68 12.14 -6.39
CA PRO A 87 3.88 11.87 -5.65
C PRO A 87 4.10 12.97 -4.61
N ILE A 88 4.46 12.56 -3.40
CA ILE A 88 4.61 13.46 -2.25
C ILE A 88 6.08 13.49 -1.83
N ASP A 89 6.73 14.63 -1.98
CA ASP A 89 8.09 14.82 -1.48
C ASP A 89 8.08 15.41 -0.08
N ASP A 90 8.51 14.64 0.93
CA ASP A 90 8.68 15.16 2.30
C ASP A 90 10.12 15.63 2.54
N ARG A 91 10.53 16.70 1.85
CA ARG A 91 11.82 17.38 2.04
C ARG A 91 13.03 16.49 1.74
N SER A 92 12.99 15.80 0.61
CA SER A 92 14.15 15.03 0.12
C SER A 92 15.36 15.92 -0.09
N GLN A 93 16.54 15.35 0.15
CA GLN A 93 17.84 16.00 0.00
C GLN A 93 18.64 15.45 -1.19
N ASP A 94 18.08 14.43 -1.86
CA ASP A 94 18.61 13.83 -3.09
C ASP A 94 17.86 14.36 -4.33
N GLU A 95 18.03 13.72 -5.47
CA GLU A 95 17.40 14.09 -6.74
C GLU A 95 15.88 13.77 -6.82
N THR A 96 15.25 13.26 -5.76
CA THR A 96 13.83 12.87 -5.77
C THR A 96 12.95 14.03 -6.24
N ARG A 97 13.10 15.22 -5.66
CA ARG A 97 12.30 16.41 -5.97
C ARG A 97 12.42 16.84 -7.42
N GLU A 98 13.63 16.80 -7.98
CA GLU A 98 13.92 17.15 -9.37
C GLU A 98 13.22 16.17 -10.32
N ILE A 99 13.28 14.88 -10.01
CA ILE A 99 12.61 13.81 -10.77
C ILE A 99 11.08 14.05 -10.77
N LEU A 100 10.49 14.38 -9.63
CA LEU A 100 9.05 14.63 -9.55
C LEU A 100 8.62 15.84 -10.39
N ARG A 101 9.44 16.90 -10.42
CA ARG A 101 9.17 18.08 -11.28
C ARG A 101 9.30 17.72 -12.76
N GLU A 102 10.27 16.93 -13.13
CA GLU A 102 10.45 16.41 -14.49
C GLU A 102 9.20 15.65 -14.97
N TYR A 103 8.72 14.70 -14.15
CA TYR A 103 7.52 13.92 -14.47
C TYR A 103 6.24 14.76 -14.52
N ALA A 104 6.10 15.74 -13.65
CA ALA A 104 4.97 16.69 -13.71
C ALA A 104 4.98 17.54 -14.99
N ALA A 105 6.16 17.91 -15.48
CA ALA A 105 6.30 18.63 -16.74
C ALA A 105 6.00 17.77 -17.97
N LEU A 106 6.36 16.46 -17.92
CA LEU A 106 6.08 15.48 -18.98
C LEU A 106 4.61 15.04 -19.02
N TYR A 107 3.97 14.94 -17.85
CA TYR A 107 2.60 14.42 -17.70
C TYR A 107 1.70 15.35 -16.85
N PRO A 108 1.50 16.60 -17.26
CA PRO A 108 0.84 17.64 -16.45
C PRO A 108 -0.62 17.32 -16.09
N ASP A 109 -1.30 16.51 -16.90
CA ASP A 109 -2.69 16.13 -16.68
C ASP A 109 -2.81 14.93 -15.71
N ARG A 110 -1.71 14.16 -15.53
CA ARG A 110 -1.72 12.91 -14.77
C ARG A 110 -0.90 12.96 -13.50
N ILE A 111 0.18 13.77 -13.44
CA ILE A 111 1.10 13.83 -12.31
C ILE A 111 1.05 15.22 -11.69
N ARG A 112 0.64 15.28 -10.41
CA ARG A 112 0.53 16.52 -9.62
C ARG A 112 1.34 16.38 -8.34
N PRO A 113 2.64 16.69 -8.33
CA PRO A 113 3.47 16.48 -7.16
C PRO A 113 3.12 17.42 -6.02
N HIS A 114 3.02 16.89 -4.82
CA HIS A 114 2.91 17.65 -3.57
C HIS A 114 4.30 17.78 -2.95
N LEU A 115 4.92 18.96 -3.11
CA LEU A 115 6.29 19.23 -2.65
C LEU A 115 6.28 20.01 -1.34
N ARG A 116 6.70 19.39 -0.24
CA ARG A 116 6.71 19.98 1.09
C ARG A 116 8.04 20.67 1.38
N ASP A 117 7.98 21.88 1.91
CA ASP A 117 9.15 22.63 2.38
C ASP A 117 9.17 22.77 3.92
N GLY A 118 8.06 22.42 4.60
CA GLY A 118 7.89 22.54 6.03
C GLY A 118 6.80 21.64 6.61
N GLY A 119 6.31 21.99 7.78
CA GLY A 119 5.26 21.23 8.48
C GLY A 119 5.78 20.10 9.36
N ILE A 120 4.85 19.31 9.91
CA ILE A 120 5.18 18.15 10.74
C ILE A 120 5.86 17.09 9.88
N PRO A 121 7.08 16.61 10.25
CA PRO A 121 7.77 15.60 9.47
C PRO A 121 7.07 14.25 9.51
N GLY A 122 7.22 13.48 8.43
CA GLY A 122 6.82 12.10 8.36
C GLY A 122 5.67 11.81 7.40
N LYS A 123 5.65 10.58 6.92
CA LYS A 123 4.75 10.06 5.90
C LYS A 123 3.27 10.34 6.18
N ALA A 124 2.83 10.14 7.44
CA ALA A 124 1.42 10.32 7.80
C ALA A 124 0.99 11.80 7.68
N ALA A 125 1.84 12.74 8.11
CA ALA A 125 1.54 14.17 8.00
C ALA A 125 1.57 14.62 6.53
N ALA A 126 2.52 14.14 5.75
CA ALA A 126 2.64 14.41 4.33
C ALA A 126 1.42 13.93 3.54
N LEU A 127 0.96 12.70 3.83
CA LEU A 127 -0.26 12.15 3.26
C LEU A 127 -1.50 12.95 3.64
N ALA A 128 -1.65 13.30 4.92
CA ALA A 128 -2.82 14.05 5.39
C ALA A 128 -2.92 15.44 4.72
N GLU A 129 -1.79 16.13 4.52
CA GLU A 129 -1.75 17.42 3.81
C GLU A 129 -2.12 17.24 2.34
N ALA A 130 -1.50 16.26 1.65
CA ALA A 130 -1.80 16.03 0.23
C ALA A 130 -3.26 15.61 -0.01
N MET A 131 -3.82 14.75 0.86
CA MET A 131 -5.19 14.26 0.76
C MET A 131 -6.24 15.38 0.91
N ALA A 132 -5.93 16.44 1.65
CA ALA A 132 -6.87 17.51 1.92
C ALA A 132 -7.29 18.31 0.66
N ASP A 133 -6.48 18.28 -0.39
CA ASP A 133 -6.70 19.02 -1.64
C ASP A 133 -7.39 18.15 -2.72
N HIS A 134 -7.86 16.94 -2.37
CA HIS A 134 -8.40 15.97 -3.30
C HIS A 134 -9.83 15.53 -2.95
N GLU A 135 -10.69 15.39 -3.97
CA GLU A 135 -12.10 15.02 -3.86
C GLU A 135 -12.45 13.78 -4.71
N GLU A 136 -11.45 13.03 -5.18
CA GLU A 136 -11.65 11.82 -5.98
C GLU A 136 -12.41 10.75 -5.18
N GLU A 137 -13.15 9.88 -5.87
CA GLU A 137 -13.99 8.85 -5.26
C GLU A 137 -13.17 7.76 -4.53
N VAL A 138 -11.96 7.49 -5.01
CA VAL A 138 -11.07 6.44 -4.46
C VAL A 138 -9.68 7.00 -4.22
N PHE A 139 -9.17 6.79 -3.02
CA PHE A 139 -7.82 7.16 -2.60
C PHE A 139 -7.00 5.89 -2.43
N LEU A 140 -5.87 5.81 -3.12
CA LEU A 140 -4.90 4.72 -3.01
C LEU A 140 -3.55 5.29 -2.53
N VAL A 141 -2.93 4.62 -1.59
CA VAL A 141 -1.56 4.94 -1.15
C VAL A 141 -0.64 3.84 -1.60
N PHE A 142 0.40 4.20 -2.33
CA PHE A 142 1.38 3.29 -2.88
C PHE A 142 2.78 3.69 -2.40
N ASP A 143 3.55 2.75 -1.84
CA ASP A 143 4.92 3.05 -1.43
C ASP A 143 5.85 3.11 -2.65
N ALA A 144 6.78 4.07 -2.64
CA ALA A 144 7.68 4.31 -3.77
C ALA A 144 8.63 3.13 -4.09
N ASP A 145 8.86 2.25 -3.13
CA ASP A 145 9.72 1.06 -3.23
C ASP A 145 8.96 -0.25 -3.57
N TYR A 146 7.65 -0.16 -3.80
CA TYR A 146 6.80 -1.31 -4.14
C TYR A 146 6.72 -1.49 -5.67
N ILE A 147 7.68 -2.22 -6.22
CA ILE A 147 7.70 -2.63 -7.65
C ILE A 147 7.85 -4.14 -7.73
#